data_090ae65cd16efe9b64e185ef5580151f
#
_entry.id   090ae65cd16efe9b64e185ef5580151f
#
_cell.length_a   1.000
_cell.length_b   1.000
_cell.length_c   1.000
_cell.angle_alpha   90.00
_cell.angle_beta   90.00
_cell.angle_gamma   90.00
#
_symmetry.space_group_name_H-M   'P 1'
#
loop_
_entity.id
_entity.type
_entity.pdbx_description
1 polymer ?
#
loop_
_entity_poly.entity_id
_entity_poly.type
_entity_poly.pdbx_seq_one_letter_code
_entity_poly.pdbx_strand_id
1 'polypeptide(L)'
;RKYKPILIEGPDRRGVDVGFLYDTVMFKPTKVNGFELKAHYADGGVIKTRLQLCVSGYLMGEGKPEKIHVIVNHWPSRYGGELSSRPGRDTAAMLVKSICDSIYLKEPKAKIIIMGDLNDDPFNHSCKDVLKARKYREDVEPQGYFNTMWQMLDRGIGSLAYNGSWNLFDQIIINEPLLSERL
;
A
#
# COMPACT_ATOMS: atom_id res chain seq x y z
N ARG A 1 -20.70 14.15 10.21
CA ARG A 1 -19.60 13.77 9.29
C ARG A 1 -20.18 13.09 8.07
N LYS A 2 -19.66 13.42 6.89
CA LYS A 2 -20.14 12.87 5.63
C LYS A 2 -19.01 12.08 4.99
N TYR A 3 -19.17 10.76 4.84
CA TYR A 3 -18.18 9.91 4.17
C TYR A 3 -18.56 9.70 2.72
N LYS A 4 -17.54 9.60 1.86
CA LYS A 4 -17.70 9.23 0.44
C LYS A 4 -16.68 8.17 0.04
N PRO A 5 -17.07 7.18 -0.77
CA PRO A 5 -16.13 6.24 -1.35
C PRO A 5 -15.53 6.82 -2.65
N ILE A 6 -14.29 6.41 -2.92
CA ILE A 6 -13.64 6.49 -4.23
C ILE A 6 -13.26 5.08 -4.61
N LEU A 7 -13.66 4.64 -5.80
CA LEU A 7 -13.26 3.35 -6.37
C LEU A 7 -13.13 3.50 -7.90
N ILE A 8 -12.34 2.62 -8.50
CA ILE A 8 -12.24 2.44 -9.95
C ILE A 8 -12.39 0.95 -10.22
N GLU A 9 -13.31 0.60 -11.10
CA GLU A 9 -13.51 -0.79 -11.52
C GLU A 9 -12.25 -1.33 -12.20
N GLY A 10 -11.83 -2.51 -11.80
CA GLY A 10 -10.62 -3.18 -12.25
C GLY A 10 -10.89 -4.49 -12.99
N PRO A 11 -9.82 -5.18 -13.43
CA PRO A 11 -9.93 -6.40 -14.22
C PRO A 11 -10.16 -7.68 -13.39
N ASP A 12 -10.39 -7.58 -12.08
CA ASP A 12 -10.67 -8.78 -11.26
C ASP A 12 -11.97 -9.44 -11.69
N ARG A 13 -11.88 -10.72 -12.11
CA ARG A 13 -13.03 -11.47 -12.66
C ARG A 13 -14.18 -11.67 -11.68
N ARG A 14 -13.93 -11.48 -10.38
CA ARG A 14 -14.95 -11.62 -9.32
C ARG A 14 -15.69 -10.31 -9.07
N GLY A 15 -15.33 -9.21 -9.78
CA GLY A 15 -15.89 -7.89 -9.54
C GLY A 15 -15.48 -7.29 -8.20
N VAL A 16 -14.31 -7.68 -7.68
CA VAL A 16 -13.79 -7.15 -6.42
C VAL A 16 -12.78 -6.05 -6.70
N ASP A 17 -13.00 -4.89 -6.11
CA ASP A 17 -12.15 -3.72 -6.25
C ASP A 17 -11.63 -3.21 -4.89
N VAL A 18 -10.61 -2.37 -4.92
CA VAL A 18 -10.19 -1.58 -3.77
C VAL A 18 -10.92 -0.26 -3.74
N GLY A 19 -11.29 0.21 -2.55
CA GLY A 19 -11.95 1.49 -2.36
C GLY A 19 -11.26 2.33 -1.31
N PHE A 20 -11.36 3.65 -1.46
CA PHE A 20 -10.89 4.62 -0.48
C PHE A 20 -12.09 5.36 0.10
N LEU A 21 -12.41 5.08 1.36
CA LEU A 21 -13.47 5.78 2.10
C LEU A 21 -12.85 6.95 2.87
N TYR A 22 -13.37 8.16 2.65
CA TYR A 22 -12.83 9.36 3.28
C TYR A 22 -13.93 10.25 3.88
N ASP A 23 -13.57 10.97 4.95
CA ASP A 23 -14.39 12.05 5.51
C ASP A 23 -14.25 13.29 4.64
N THR A 24 -15.37 13.79 4.09
CA THR A 24 -15.37 14.92 3.16
C THR A 24 -15.01 16.27 3.79
N VAL A 25 -14.98 16.35 5.12
CA VAL A 25 -14.49 17.52 5.87
C VAL A 25 -12.99 17.48 5.99
N MET A 26 -12.45 16.28 6.33
CA MET A 26 -11.03 16.10 6.64
C MET A 26 -10.14 15.89 5.41
N PHE A 27 -10.70 15.43 4.29
CA PHE A 27 -9.92 15.17 3.09
C PHE A 27 -10.60 15.72 1.83
N LYS A 28 -9.82 16.35 0.96
CA LYS A 28 -10.27 16.92 -0.33
C LYS A 28 -9.48 16.25 -1.45
N PRO A 29 -10.03 15.22 -2.11
CA PRO A 29 -9.37 14.56 -3.23
C PRO A 29 -9.23 15.52 -4.42
N THR A 30 -8.06 15.47 -5.09
CA THR A 30 -7.76 16.30 -6.27
C THR A 30 -7.43 15.47 -7.50
N LYS A 31 -6.94 14.24 -7.29
CA LYS A 31 -6.59 13.33 -8.38
C LYS A 31 -6.80 11.89 -7.95
N VAL A 32 -7.36 11.09 -8.86
CA VAL A 32 -7.59 9.66 -8.65
C VAL A 32 -7.08 8.90 -9.87
N ASN A 33 -6.25 7.87 -9.64
CA ASN A 33 -5.75 6.98 -10.69
C ASN A 33 -5.84 5.52 -10.23
N GLY A 34 -6.21 4.64 -11.15
CA GLY A 34 -6.08 3.19 -11.01
C GLY A 34 -4.92 2.68 -11.84
N PHE A 35 -4.10 1.80 -11.29
CA PHE A 35 -2.96 1.19 -11.95
C PHE A 35 -3.15 -0.33 -12.04
N GLU A 36 -3.17 -0.86 -13.27
CA GLU A 36 -3.33 -2.28 -13.49
C GLU A 36 -2.03 -3.03 -13.19
N LEU A 37 -2.14 -4.12 -12.42
CA LEU A 37 -1.04 -5.03 -12.16
C LEU A 37 -0.87 -6.00 -13.33
N LYS A 38 0.22 -5.86 -14.06
CA LYS A 38 0.62 -6.80 -15.13
C LYS A 38 1.59 -7.83 -14.54
N ALA A 39 1.05 -8.92 -14.01
CA ALA A 39 1.82 -9.96 -13.34
C ALA A 39 1.46 -11.36 -13.83
N HIS A 40 2.36 -12.30 -13.63
CA HIS A 40 2.19 -13.70 -14.00
C HIS A 40 2.49 -14.61 -12.80
N TYR A 41 1.86 -15.77 -12.79
CA TYR A 41 2.24 -16.86 -11.91
C TYR A 41 3.57 -17.46 -12.35
N ALA A 42 4.18 -18.27 -11.50
CA ALA A 42 5.44 -18.94 -11.80
C ALA A 42 5.35 -19.88 -13.03
N ASP A 43 4.17 -20.38 -13.34
CA ASP A 43 3.86 -21.19 -14.53
C ASP A 43 3.57 -20.38 -15.82
N GLY A 44 3.67 -19.03 -15.73
CA GLY A 44 3.38 -18.12 -16.83
C GLY A 44 1.93 -17.68 -16.97
N GLY A 45 1.01 -18.20 -16.15
CA GLY A 45 -0.39 -17.79 -16.15
C GLY A 45 -0.57 -16.32 -15.77
N VAL A 46 -1.48 -15.59 -16.44
CA VAL A 46 -1.74 -14.17 -16.18
C VAL A 46 -2.52 -13.99 -14.89
N ILE A 47 -2.01 -13.15 -14.00
CA ILE A 47 -2.70 -12.73 -12.78
C ILE A 47 -3.63 -11.56 -13.11
N LYS A 48 -4.94 -11.78 -13.03
CA LYS A 48 -5.97 -10.73 -13.09
C LYS A 48 -6.45 -10.43 -11.68
N THR A 49 -6.17 -9.25 -11.20
CA THR A 49 -6.46 -8.81 -9.83
C THR A 49 -6.89 -7.34 -9.83
N ARG A 50 -7.15 -6.80 -8.63
CA ARG A 50 -7.61 -5.43 -8.42
C ARG A 50 -6.56 -4.43 -8.89
N LEU A 51 -7.00 -3.25 -9.25
CA LEU A 51 -6.11 -2.10 -9.48
C LEU A 51 -5.44 -1.68 -8.17
N GLN A 52 -4.26 -1.08 -8.27
CA GLN A 52 -3.72 -0.26 -7.18
C GLN A 52 -4.31 1.14 -7.33
N LEU A 53 -5.05 1.60 -6.32
CA LEU A 53 -5.76 2.88 -6.34
C LEU A 53 -4.91 3.97 -5.70
N CYS A 54 -4.50 4.98 -6.46
CA CYS A 54 -3.80 6.14 -5.94
C CYS A 54 -4.71 7.35 -5.89
N VAL A 55 -4.94 7.87 -4.69
CA VAL A 55 -5.74 9.07 -4.42
C VAL A 55 -4.83 10.16 -3.89
N SER A 56 -4.73 11.27 -4.60
CA SER A 56 -4.03 12.47 -4.16
C SER A 56 -5.04 13.50 -3.69
N GLY A 57 -4.71 14.24 -2.64
CA GLY A 57 -5.61 15.27 -2.11
C GLY A 57 -4.97 16.04 -0.96
N TYR A 58 -5.78 16.88 -0.35
CA TYR A 58 -5.38 17.69 0.78
C TYR A 58 -6.05 17.18 2.07
N LEU A 59 -5.23 16.89 3.07
CA LEU A 59 -5.68 16.66 4.44
C LEU A 59 -5.92 18.02 5.08
N MET A 60 -7.15 18.20 5.56
CA MET A 60 -7.62 19.45 6.18
C MET A 60 -7.49 19.31 7.70
N GLY A 61 -6.64 20.13 8.31
CA GLY A 61 -6.41 20.19 9.77
C GLY A 61 -6.53 21.60 10.30
N GLU A 62 -6.06 21.84 11.51
CA GLU A 62 -6.05 23.17 12.15
C GLU A 62 -5.01 24.13 11.53
N GLY A 63 -4.07 23.62 10.72
CA GLY A 63 -3.04 24.39 10.04
C GLY A 63 -3.30 24.58 8.54
N LYS A 64 -2.23 24.75 7.77
CA LYS A 64 -2.30 24.75 6.31
C LYS A 64 -2.66 23.36 5.82
N PRO A 65 -3.54 23.27 4.79
CA PRO A 65 -3.85 21.98 4.18
C PRO A 65 -2.58 21.25 3.69
N GLU A 66 -2.44 19.99 4.07
CA GLU A 66 -1.29 19.16 3.72
C GLU A 66 -1.62 18.25 2.55
N LYS A 67 -0.81 18.31 1.49
CA LYS A 67 -0.98 17.41 0.35
C LYS A 67 -0.45 16.03 0.68
N ILE A 68 -1.28 15.03 0.49
CA ILE A 68 -0.92 13.63 0.69
C ILE A 68 -1.34 12.79 -0.52
N HIS A 69 -0.64 11.66 -0.70
CA HIS A 69 -0.97 10.64 -1.68
C HIS A 69 -1.21 9.33 -0.94
N VAL A 70 -2.35 8.71 -1.18
CA VAL A 70 -2.71 7.42 -0.56
C VAL A 70 -2.78 6.37 -1.66
N ILE A 71 -1.99 5.32 -1.54
CA ILE A 71 -1.99 4.18 -2.45
C ILE A 71 -2.67 3.02 -1.73
N VAL A 72 -3.89 2.68 -2.18
CA VAL A 72 -4.69 1.60 -1.62
C VAL A 72 -4.45 0.32 -2.43
N ASN A 73 -4.13 -0.75 -1.73
CA ASN A 73 -3.67 -2.01 -2.30
C ASN A 73 -4.54 -3.18 -1.84
N HIS A 74 -4.67 -4.18 -2.72
CA HIS A 74 -5.01 -5.54 -2.36
C HIS A 74 -4.24 -6.45 -3.31
N TRP A 75 -3.05 -6.88 -2.88
CA TRP A 75 -2.12 -7.65 -3.71
C TRP A 75 -2.61 -9.08 -3.96
N PRO A 76 -2.01 -9.80 -4.93
CA PRO A 76 -2.34 -11.20 -5.20
C PRO A 76 -2.22 -12.07 -3.94
N SER A 77 -3.25 -12.90 -3.71
CA SER A 77 -3.28 -13.80 -2.55
C SER A 77 -2.23 -14.90 -2.65
N ARG A 78 -2.02 -15.61 -1.55
CA ARG A 78 -1.14 -16.81 -1.49
C ARG A 78 -1.82 -18.07 -2.04
N TYR A 79 -2.91 -17.91 -2.79
CA TYR A 79 -3.62 -19.04 -3.40
C TYR A 79 -2.67 -19.83 -4.32
N GLY A 80 -2.70 -21.16 -4.20
CA GLY A 80 -1.76 -22.05 -4.90
C GLY A 80 -0.39 -22.19 -4.25
N GLY A 81 -0.19 -21.57 -3.08
CA GLY A 81 1.05 -21.61 -2.30
C GLY A 81 1.81 -20.29 -2.27
N GLU A 82 2.50 -20.04 -1.18
CA GLU A 82 3.22 -18.79 -0.95
C GLU A 82 4.32 -18.56 -2.00
N LEU A 83 5.14 -19.58 -2.28
CA LEU A 83 6.25 -19.46 -3.24
C LEU A 83 5.78 -19.32 -4.68
N SER A 84 4.74 -20.08 -5.09
CA SER A 84 4.21 -20.03 -6.46
C SER A 84 3.53 -18.70 -6.77
N SER A 85 2.89 -18.07 -5.79
CA SER A 85 2.19 -16.78 -5.93
C SER A 85 3.07 -15.56 -5.64
N ARG A 86 4.26 -15.74 -5.05
CA ARG A 86 5.19 -14.67 -4.69
C ARG A 86 5.52 -13.71 -5.85
N PRO A 87 5.80 -14.17 -7.10
CA PRO A 87 6.09 -13.24 -8.20
C PRO A 87 5.02 -12.17 -8.42
N GLY A 88 3.75 -12.53 -8.18
CA GLY A 88 2.64 -11.56 -8.28
C GLY A 88 2.73 -10.47 -7.23
N ARG A 89 3.08 -10.78 -5.97
CA ARG A 89 3.23 -9.79 -4.89
C ARG A 89 4.49 -8.96 -5.06
N ASP A 90 5.60 -9.58 -5.50
CA ASP A 90 6.83 -8.84 -5.84
C ASP A 90 6.56 -7.81 -6.96
N THR A 91 5.81 -8.20 -8.01
CA THR A 91 5.42 -7.28 -9.09
C THR A 91 4.49 -6.17 -8.57
N ALA A 92 3.59 -6.49 -7.63
CA ALA A 92 2.73 -5.49 -7.01
C ALA A 92 3.53 -4.46 -6.20
N ALA A 93 4.54 -4.91 -5.45
CA ALA A 93 5.47 -4.03 -4.74
C ALA A 93 6.29 -3.13 -5.69
N MET A 94 6.77 -3.68 -6.82
CA MET A 94 7.46 -2.90 -7.86
C MET A 94 6.53 -1.84 -8.48
N LEU A 95 5.26 -2.17 -8.71
CA LEU A 95 4.28 -1.21 -9.22
C LEU A 95 4.06 -0.07 -8.23
N VAL A 96 3.91 -0.36 -6.92
CA VAL A 96 3.84 0.69 -5.88
C VAL A 96 5.05 1.61 -5.95
N LYS A 97 6.27 1.05 -6.04
CA LYS A 97 7.49 1.87 -6.17
C LYS A 97 7.44 2.77 -7.39
N SER A 98 7.06 2.25 -8.55
CA SER A 98 6.98 3.05 -9.78
C SER A 98 5.94 4.17 -9.68
N ILE A 99 4.83 3.95 -8.97
CA ILE A 99 3.85 4.99 -8.67
C ILE A 99 4.48 6.07 -7.79
N CYS A 100 5.17 5.68 -6.70
CA CYS A 100 5.87 6.61 -5.82
C CYS A 100 6.95 7.39 -6.57
N ASP A 101 7.77 6.74 -7.39
CA ASP A 101 8.82 7.38 -8.19
C ASP A 101 8.22 8.43 -9.14
N SER A 102 7.07 8.12 -9.76
CA SER A 102 6.35 9.08 -10.63
C SER A 102 5.81 10.30 -9.88
N ILE A 103 5.50 10.14 -8.59
CA ILE A 103 5.11 11.24 -7.70
C ILE A 103 6.33 12.06 -7.33
N TYR A 104 7.42 11.42 -6.90
CA TYR A 104 8.68 12.08 -6.50
C TYR A 104 9.31 12.91 -7.61
N LEU A 105 9.19 12.49 -8.87
CA LEU A 105 9.65 13.28 -10.03
C LEU A 105 8.99 14.67 -10.09
N LYS A 106 7.78 14.82 -9.57
CA LYS A 106 7.02 16.09 -9.57
C LYS A 106 7.05 16.78 -8.21
N GLU A 107 7.11 16.01 -7.16
CA GLU A 107 7.00 16.43 -5.77
C GLU A 107 8.06 15.68 -4.94
N PRO A 108 9.34 16.13 -4.94
CA PRO A 108 10.45 15.41 -4.28
C PRO A 108 10.24 15.17 -2.77
N LYS A 109 9.40 15.98 -2.12
CA LYS A 109 9.02 15.87 -0.70
C LYS A 109 7.57 15.41 -0.52
N ALA A 110 7.02 14.69 -1.50
CA ALA A 110 5.65 14.17 -1.42
C ALA A 110 5.45 13.31 -0.19
N LYS A 111 4.31 13.47 0.48
CA LYS A 111 3.85 12.65 1.60
C LYS A 111 3.01 11.51 1.07
N ILE A 112 3.47 10.27 1.25
CA ILE A 112 2.87 9.07 0.66
C ILE A 112 2.52 8.07 1.76
N ILE A 113 1.28 7.58 1.72
CA ILE A 113 0.77 6.48 2.54
C ILE A 113 0.46 5.32 1.60
N ILE A 114 1.02 4.15 1.87
CA ILE A 114 0.74 2.89 1.19
C ILE A 114 -0.03 2.02 2.18
N MET A 115 -1.22 1.55 1.82
CA MET A 115 -2.06 0.80 2.76
C MET A 115 -2.89 -0.27 2.06
N GLY A 116 -3.35 -1.23 2.84
CA GLY A 116 -4.29 -2.28 2.42
C GLY A 116 -3.79 -3.69 2.71
N ASP A 117 -4.48 -4.69 2.14
CA ASP A 117 -4.11 -6.09 2.23
C ASP A 117 -3.00 -6.42 1.23
N LEU A 118 -1.78 -6.57 1.73
CA LEU A 118 -0.61 -6.89 0.92
C LEU A 118 -0.41 -8.40 0.71
N ASN A 119 -1.24 -9.24 1.36
CA ASN A 119 -1.14 -10.71 1.33
C ASN A 119 0.26 -11.26 1.65
N ASP A 120 1.10 -10.44 2.25
CA ASP A 120 2.43 -10.75 2.76
C ASP A 120 2.64 -10.05 4.11
N ASP A 121 3.43 -10.69 4.97
CA ASP A 121 3.86 -10.08 6.23
C ASP A 121 4.94 -9.02 6.00
N PRO A 122 5.16 -8.09 6.93
CA PRO A 122 6.19 -7.05 6.81
C PRO A 122 7.60 -7.56 6.48
N PHE A 123 7.95 -8.78 6.96
CA PHE A 123 9.26 -9.40 6.73
C PHE A 123 9.37 -10.16 5.41
N ASN A 124 8.25 -10.38 4.69
CA ASN A 124 8.28 -11.09 3.41
C ASN A 124 8.98 -10.26 2.32
N HIS A 125 9.46 -10.96 1.30
CA HIS A 125 10.30 -10.40 0.25
C HIS A 125 9.70 -9.17 -0.45
N SER A 126 8.40 -9.20 -0.77
CA SER A 126 7.71 -8.10 -1.43
C SER A 126 7.74 -6.80 -0.60
N CYS A 127 7.53 -6.90 0.72
CA CYS A 127 7.52 -5.75 1.62
C CYS A 127 8.94 -5.31 2.03
N LYS A 128 9.77 -6.26 2.48
CA LYS A 128 11.09 -5.99 3.05
C LYS A 128 12.15 -5.68 2.00
N ASP A 129 12.21 -6.48 0.92
CA ASP A 129 13.32 -6.44 -0.03
C ASP A 129 12.95 -5.70 -1.31
N VAL A 130 11.73 -5.88 -1.85
CA VAL A 130 11.27 -5.20 -3.06
C VAL A 130 10.81 -3.77 -2.74
N LEU A 131 9.82 -3.60 -1.87
CA LEU A 131 9.33 -2.27 -1.45
C LEU A 131 10.37 -1.56 -0.56
N LYS A 132 11.22 -2.33 0.14
CA LYS A 132 12.22 -1.85 1.10
C LYS A 132 11.60 -1.08 2.28
N ALA A 133 10.40 -1.50 2.72
CA ALA A 133 9.79 -0.97 3.92
C ALA A 133 10.58 -1.42 5.16
N ARG A 134 11.00 -0.46 5.99
CA ARG A 134 11.87 -0.70 7.14
C ARG A 134 11.05 -0.90 8.41
N LYS A 135 11.60 -1.69 9.34
CA LYS A 135 11.06 -1.96 10.66
C LYS A 135 11.30 -0.82 11.64
N TYR A 136 12.45 -0.16 11.52
CA TYR A 136 12.87 0.92 12.40
C TYR A 136 12.96 2.23 11.63
N ARG A 137 12.60 3.33 12.28
CA ARG A 137 12.58 4.68 11.68
C ARG A 137 13.97 5.15 11.26
N GLU A 138 14.97 4.80 12.06
CA GLU A 138 16.39 5.13 11.86
C GLU A 138 17.01 4.46 10.63
N ASP A 139 16.40 3.36 10.15
CA ASP A 139 16.87 2.62 8.96
C ASP A 139 16.27 3.15 7.64
N VAL A 140 15.39 4.17 7.73
CA VAL A 140 14.70 4.71 6.55
C VAL A 140 15.58 5.74 5.86
N GLU A 141 16.00 5.41 4.64
CA GLU A 141 16.76 6.29 3.75
C GLU A 141 15.88 7.44 3.20
N PRO A 142 16.47 8.50 2.63
CA PRO A 142 15.70 9.53 1.92
C PRO A 142 14.79 8.93 0.85
N GLN A 143 13.51 9.36 0.83
CA GLN A 143 12.43 8.78 0.02
C GLN A 143 12.14 7.29 0.29
N GLY A 144 12.70 6.73 1.36
CA GLY A 144 12.45 5.36 1.80
C GLY A 144 11.10 5.21 2.52
N TYR A 145 10.83 3.99 2.97
CA TYR A 145 9.54 3.62 3.56
C TYR A 145 9.71 3.01 4.95
N PHE A 146 8.79 3.36 5.84
CA PHE A 146 8.65 2.84 7.20
C PHE A 146 7.35 2.04 7.30
N ASN A 147 7.45 0.79 7.75
CA ASN A 147 6.27 -0.01 8.06
C ASN A 147 5.82 0.27 9.49
N THR A 148 4.73 1.01 9.64
CA THR A 148 4.23 1.45 10.96
C THR A 148 3.70 0.32 11.82
N MET A 149 3.41 -0.84 11.23
CA MET A 149 2.73 -1.95 11.87
C MET A 149 3.63 -3.15 12.17
N TRP A 150 4.87 -3.17 11.68
CA TRP A 150 5.77 -4.33 11.86
C TRP A 150 5.94 -4.74 13.32
N GLN A 151 6.08 -3.77 14.22
CA GLN A 151 6.22 -4.05 15.66
C GLN A 151 4.95 -4.67 16.28
N MET A 152 3.78 -4.53 15.65
CA MET A 152 2.56 -5.22 16.11
C MET A 152 2.71 -6.72 15.90
N LEU A 153 3.22 -7.14 14.75
CA LEU A 153 3.50 -8.54 14.45
C LEU A 153 4.49 -9.16 15.46
N ASP A 154 5.55 -8.43 15.82
CA ASP A 154 6.51 -8.88 16.84
C ASP A 154 5.84 -9.14 18.22
N ARG A 155 4.74 -8.46 18.49
CA ARG A 155 3.92 -8.63 19.71
C ARG A 155 2.84 -9.70 19.56
N GLY A 156 2.84 -10.45 18.44
CA GLY A 156 1.84 -11.48 18.16
C GLY A 156 0.48 -10.93 17.72
N ILE A 157 0.42 -9.66 17.28
CA ILE A 157 -0.80 -9.03 16.76
C ILE A 157 -0.77 -9.09 15.24
N GLY A 158 -1.80 -9.69 14.64
CA GLY A 158 -1.96 -9.80 13.20
C GLY A 158 -3.37 -9.39 12.75
N SER A 159 -3.56 -9.30 11.44
CA SER A 159 -4.87 -9.03 10.84
C SER A 159 -5.55 -10.29 10.32
N LEU A 160 -4.82 -11.39 10.15
CA LEU A 160 -5.32 -12.69 9.69
C LEU A 160 -4.75 -13.82 10.54
N ALA A 161 -5.62 -14.69 11.06
CA ALA A 161 -5.21 -15.95 11.68
C ALA A 161 -5.34 -17.10 10.67
N TYR A 162 -4.24 -17.82 10.43
CA TYR A 162 -4.23 -18.96 9.53
C TYR A 162 -3.29 -20.06 10.06
N ASN A 163 -3.76 -21.32 10.07
CA ASN A 163 -3.01 -22.48 10.56
C ASN A 163 -2.37 -22.28 11.96
N GLY A 164 -3.10 -21.65 12.89
CA GLY A 164 -2.62 -21.42 14.26
C GLY A 164 -1.60 -20.29 14.41
N SER A 165 -1.32 -19.54 13.36
CA SER A 165 -0.41 -18.39 13.37
C SER A 165 -1.11 -17.11 12.97
N TRP A 166 -0.67 -15.98 13.55
CA TRP A 166 -1.08 -14.65 13.13
C TRP A 166 -0.19 -14.14 12.02
N ASN A 167 -0.81 -13.60 10.96
CA ASN A 167 -0.16 -12.88 9.88
C ASN A 167 -0.65 -11.43 9.88
N LEU A 168 0.18 -10.51 9.46
CA LEU A 168 -0.14 -9.08 9.37
C LEU A 168 -0.13 -8.65 7.90
N PHE A 169 -1.19 -9.00 7.17
CA PHE A 169 -1.33 -8.72 5.74
C PHE A 169 -1.88 -7.32 5.46
N ASP A 170 -2.77 -6.83 6.34
CA ASP A 170 -3.25 -5.46 6.28
C ASP A 170 -2.22 -4.54 6.92
N GLN A 171 -1.64 -3.66 6.12
CA GLN A 171 -0.52 -2.84 6.56
C GLN A 171 -0.73 -1.37 6.20
N ILE A 172 -0.09 -0.50 6.99
CA ILE A 172 0.08 0.92 6.72
C ILE A 172 1.58 1.20 6.70
N ILE A 173 2.05 1.67 5.55
CA ILE A 173 3.44 2.01 5.30
C ILE A 173 3.49 3.48 4.91
N ILE A 174 4.40 4.24 5.49
CA ILE A 174 4.57 5.67 5.20
C ILE A 174 5.96 5.94 4.67
N ASN A 175 6.12 7.02 3.90
CA ASN A 175 7.42 7.41 3.39
C ASN A 175 8.18 8.34 4.35
N GLU A 176 9.47 8.54 4.11
CA GLU A 176 10.37 9.33 4.94
C GLU A 176 9.86 10.76 5.24
N PRO A 177 9.29 11.55 4.29
CA PRO A 177 8.75 12.87 4.60
C PRO A 177 7.68 12.91 5.69
N LEU A 178 6.93 11.81 5.89
CA LEU A 178 5.96 11.70 6.98
C LEU A 178 6.60 11.35 8.34
N LEU A 179 7.86 10.91 8.36
CA LEU A 179 8.58 10.61 9.60
C LEU A 179 9.22 11.85 10.23
N SER A 180 9.56 12.86 9.45
CA SER A 180 10.25 14.07 9.88
C SER A 180 9.33 15.07 10.59
N GLU A 181 8.01 14.90 10.48
CA GLU A 181 7.06 15.76 11.17
C GLU A 181 6.89 15.31 12.62
N ARG A 182 7.27 16.19 13.54
CA ARG A 182 6.83 16.07 14.93
C ARG A 182 5.35 16.42 14.96
N LEU A 183 4.53 15.42 15.27
CA LEU A 183 3.16 15.63 15.69
C LEU A 183 3.14 16.44 16.98
#